data_6971c307441d6498b17fd862c32526d2
#
_entry.id   6971c307441d6498b17fd862c32526d2
#
_cell.length_a   1.000
_cell.length_b   1.000
_cell.length_c   1.000
_cell.angle_alpha   90.00
_cell.angle_beta   90.00
_cell.angle_gamma   90.00
#
_symmetry.space_group_name_H-M   'P 1'
#
loop_
_entity.id
_entity.type
_entity.pdbx_description
1 polymer ?
#
loop_
_entity_poly.entity_id
_entity_poly.type
_entity_poly.pdbx_seq_one_letter_code
_entity_poly.pdbx_strand_id
1 'polypeptide(L)'
;KTGCQGLCELGPLMRVEPYGYQYVHVQVEDCLEIVERTVRLGQPVDRLFYRHGDEVCPKPEDIPFLNRQTRIVLENCGKIDAESIDEYIASGGFLALAKAVTEMTPQDVIDVVTKSGLRGRGGAGFPAGKKWSQVARQAEKTRYVVCNGDEGDPGAFMDGSVMEGDPYKMIEGMILAAYAVGAENGYIYVRAEYPLSVARLRLAISQAEKYGLLGDNILGSGVNFHLHINRGAGAFVCGEGSALTSSIEGNRGMPRVKPPRTVEKGLWGKPTVLNNVETYANVPKIILQGSDWFRTIGT
;
A
#
# COMPACT_ATOMS: atom_id res chain seq x y z
N LYS A 1 -13.41 -3.89 -9.93
CA LYS A 1 -13.31 -2.68 -9.05
C LYS A 1 -11.85 -2.30 -8.89
N THR A 2 -11.41 -1.27 -9.58
CA THR A 2 -10.00 -0.85 -9.56
C THR A 2 -9.78 0.37 -8.67
N GLY A 3 -8.50 0.64 -8.32
CA GLY A 3 -8.09 1.80 -7.54
C GLY A 3 -8.11 3.10 -8.35
N CYS A 4 -8.04 4.22 -7.64
CA CYS A 4 -8.06 5.55 -8.25
C CYS A 4 -6.84 5.78 -9.16
N GLN A 5 -7.09 6.33 -10.36
CA GLN A 5 -6.03 6.67 -11.33
C GLN A 5 -5.52 8.11 -11.20
N GLY A 6 -6.13 8.91 -10.33
CA GLY A 6 -5.80 10.33 -10.16
C GLY A 6 -6.43 11.25 -11.20
N LEU A 7 -7.40 10.76 -11.96
CA LEU A 7 -8.13 11.52 -12.99
C LEU A 7 -9.57 11.86 -12.54
N CYS A 8 -9.73 12.32 -11.31
CA CYS A 8 -11.05 12.50 -10.67
C CYS A 8 -11.97 13.45 -11.44
N GLU A 9 -11.42 14.51 -12.05
CA GLU A 9 -12.17 15.48 -12.85
C GLU A 9 -12.81 14.84 -14.11
N LEU A 10 -12.18 13.77 -14.62
CA LEU A 10 -12.61 13.07 -15.84
C LEU A 10 -13.59 11.91 -15.55
N GLY A 11 -13.96 11.71 -14.30
CA GLY A 11 -14.87 10.65 -13.92
C GLY A 11 -16.31 10.85 -14.39
N PRO A 12 -17.11 9.77 -14.48
CA PRO A 12 -16.73 8.36 -14.34
C PRO A 12 -15.80 7.86 -15.45
N LEU A 13 -14.84 7.02 -15.06
CA LEU A 13 -13.88 6.40 -15.98
C LEU A 13 -14.29 4.95 -16.25
N MET A 14 -14.12 4.51 -17.51
CA MET A 14 -14.32 3.11 -17.90
C MET A 14 -13.16 2.64 -18.75
N ARG A 15 -12.53 1.51 -18.36
CA ARG A 15 -11.54 0.84 -19.18
C ARG A 15 -12.15 -0.41 -19.82
N VAL A 16 -11.89 -0.61 -21.11
CA VAL A 16 -12.41 -1.76 -21.87
C VAL A 16 -11.27 -2.59 -22.41
N GLU A 17 -11.12 -3.79 -21.84
CA GLU A 17 -10.16 -4.78 -22.28
C GLU A 17 -10.77 -5.74 -23.32
N PRO A 18 -9.99 -6.33 -24.26
CA PRO A 18 -8.52 -6.29 -24.34
C PRO A 18 -7.96 -5.09 -25.12
N TYR A 19 -8.80 -4.14 -25.55
CA TYR A 19 -8.38 -3.02 -26.40
C TYR A 19 -7.58 -1.96 -25.63
N GLY A 20 -7.68 -1.93 -24.30
CA GLY A 20 -7.05 -0.94 -23.43
C GLY A 20 -7.67 0.45 -23.55
N TYR A 21 -8.87 0.57 -24.13
CA TYR A 21 -9.54 1.86 -24.29
C TYR A 21 -9.94 2.46 -22.94
N GLN A 22 -9.62 3.73 -22.73
CA GLN A 22 -9.98 4.50 -21.55
C GLN A 22 -11.02 5.55 -21.92
N TYR A 23 -12.25 5.32 -21.53
CA TYR A 23 -13.34 6.28 -21.69
C TYR A 23 -13.45 7.19 -20.46
N VAL A 24 -13.76 8.47 -20.69
CA VAL A 24 -13.92 9.51 -19.68
C VAL A 24 -15.33 10.08 -19.70
N HIS A 25 -15.77 10.66 -18.58
CA HIS A 25 -17.11 11.27 -18.42
C HIS A 25 -18.26 10.35 -18.83
N VAL A 26 -18.09 9.04 -18.65
CA VAL A 26 -19.09 8.03 -19.08
C VAL A 26 -20.38 8.21 -18.32
N GLN A 27 -21.49 8.32 -19.06
CA GLN A 27 -22.83 8.40 -18.51
C GLN A 27 -23.58 7.07 -18.68
N VAL A 28 -24.70 6.90 -17.99
CA VAL A 28 -25.50 5.67 -18.09
C VAL A 28 -26.01 5.45 -19.53
N GLU A 29 -26.30 6.53 -20.21
CA GLU A 29 -26.80 6.54 -21.61
C GLU A 29 -25.74 6.02 -22.59
N ASP A 30 -24.44 6.12 -22.25
CA ASP A 30 -23.36 5.64 -23.12
C ASP A 30 -23.18 4.12 -23.05
N CYS A 31 -23.71 3.47 -22.02
CA CYS A 31 -23.42 2.06 -21.74
C CYS A 31 -23.85 1.15 -22.90
N LEU A 32 -25.02 1.39 -23.52
CA LEU A 32 -25.49 0.58 -24.62
C LEU A 32 -24.58 0.72 -25.85
N GLU A 33 -24.18 1.95 -26.20
CA GLU A 33 -23.26 2.21 -27.30
C GLU A 33 -21.90 1.57 -27.07
N ILE A 34 -21.37 1.66 -25.86
CA ILE A 34 -20.07 1.03 -25.47
C ILE A 34 -20.17 -0.49 -25.66
N VAL A 35 -21.23 -1.12 -25.16
CA VAL A 35 -21.42 -2.58 -25.32
C VAL A 35 -21.52 -2.97 -26.77
N GLU A 36 -22.38 -2.31 -27.56
CA GLU A 36 -22.60 -2.66 -28.96
C GLU A 36 -21.36 -2.40 -29.82
N ARG A 37 -20.77 -1.22 -29.73
CA ARG A 37 -19.61 -0.84 -30.55
C ARG A 37 -18.30 -1.44 -30.06
N THR A 38 -17.99 -1.22 -28.77
CA THR A 38 -16.65 -1.59 -28.26
C THR A 38 -16.58 -3.06 -27.89
N VAL A 39 -17.51 -3.55 -27.06
CA VAL A 39 -17.41 -4.92 -26.56
C VAL A 39 -17.72 -5.95 -27.66
N ARG A 40 -18.76 -5.72 -28.47
CA ARG A 40 -19.18 -6.68 -29.52
C ARG A 40 -18.39 -6.56 -30.81
N LEU A 41 -18.11 -5.32 -31.27
CA LEU A 41 -17.53 -5.06 -32.59
C LEU A 41 -16.04 -4.63 -32.54
N GLY A 42 -15.48 -4.38 -31.39
CA GLY A 42 -14.10 -3.88 -31.23
C GLY A 42 -13.90 -2.44 -31.70
N GLN A 43 -14.99 -1.71 -31.95
CA GLN A 43 -14.95 -0.35 -32.48
C GLN A 43 -15.00 0.68 -31.35
N PRO A 44 -14.14 1.69 -31.34
CA PRO A 44 -14.15 2.68 -30.30
C PRO A 44 -15.36 3.61 -30.33
N VAL A 45 -15.66 4.25 -29.21
CA VAL A 45 -16.57 5.38 -29.10
C VAL A 45 -15.74 6.65 -28.94
N ASP A 46 -15.31 7.23 -30.08
CA ASP A 46 -14.29 8.30 -30.12
C ASP A 46 -14.60 9.54 -29.27
N ARG A 47 -15.91 9.88 -29.14
CA ARG A 47 -16.35 11.03 -28.33
C ARG A 47 -16.06 10.87 -26.82
N LEU A 48 -15.88 9.65 -26.37
CA LEU A 48 -15.60 9.34 -24.96
C LEU A 48 -14.11 9.26 -24.63
N PHE A 49 -13.24 9.44 -25.61
CA PHE A 49 -11.81 9.51 -25.34
C PHE A 49 -11.39 10.85 -24.74
N TYR A 50 -10.37 10.79 -23.87
CA TYR A 50 -9.70 12.00 -23.41
C TYR A 50 -9.04 12.73 -24.60
N ARG A 51 -9.08 14.07 -24.56
CA ARG A 51 -8.42 14.92 -25.56
C ARG A 51 -7.43 15.85 -24.88
N HIS A 52 -6.24 15.95 -25.43
CA HIS A 52 -5.24 16.92 -25.04
C HIS A 52 -5.05 17.91 -26.21
N GLY A 53 -5.76 19.03 -26.19
CA GLY A 53 -5.91 19.89 -27.36
C GLY A 53 -6.62 19.16 -28.50
N ASP A 54 -5.99 19.08 -29.65
CA ASP A 54 -6.52 18.36 -30.82
C ASP A 54 -6.19 16.86 -30.85
N GLU A 55 -5.32 16.40 -29.94
CA GLU A 55 -4.88 15.01 -29.87
C GLU A 55 -5.87 14.16 -29.09
N VAL A 56 -6.26 13.01 -29.68
CA VAL A 56 -7.12 12.03 -29.05
C VAL A 56 -6.25 11.00 -28.33
N CYS A 57 -6.53 10.74 -27.05
CA CYS A 57 -5.79 9.80 -26.21
C CYS A 57 -6.69 8.58 -25.88
N PRO A 58 -6.66 7.52 -26.71
CA PRO A 58 -7.50 6.34 -26.51
C PRO A 58 -7.13 5.50 -25.29
N LYS A 59 -5.88 5.54 -24.85
CA LYS A 59 -5.33 4.71 -23.77
C LYS A 59 -4.76 5.57 -22.64
N PRO A 60 -4.66 5.03 -21.42
CA PRO A 60 -4.01 5.74 -20.32
C PRO A 60 -2.58 6.18 -20.65
N GLU A 61 -1.84 5.35 -21.39
CA GLU A 61 -0.47 5.61 -21.79
C GLU A 61 -0.31 6.79 -22.75
N ASP A 62 -1.39 7.18 -23.44
CA ASP A 62 -1.42 8.32 -24.35
C ASP A 62 -1.70 9.64 -23.61
N ILE A 63 -2.23 9.57 -22.36
CA ILE A 63 -2.57 10.75 -21.57
C ILE A 63 -1.30 11.36 -20.99
N PRO A 64 -0.92 12.63 -21.35
CA PRO A 64 0.35 13.24 -20.93
C PRO A 64 0.56 13.29 -19.40
N PHE A 65 -0.52 13.46 -18.64
CA PHE A 65 -0.47 13.43 -17.17
C PHE A 65 -0.03 12.05 -16.63
N LEU A 66 -0.42 10.96 -17.29
CA LEU A 66 -0.12 9.60 -16.85
C LEU A 66 1.23 9.10 -17.37
N ASN A 67 1.53 9.37 -18.65
CA ASN A 67 2.73 8.83 -19.29
C ASN A 67 4.04 9.47 -18.81
N ARG A 68 3.97 10.66 -18.20
CA ARG A 68 5.11 11.35 -17.59
C ARG A 68 5.39 10.92 -16.14
N GLN A 69 4.61 10.01 -15.58
CA GLN A 69 4.76 9.51 -14.22
C GLN A 69 5.37 8.11 -14.21
N THR A 70 6.34 7.91 -13.32
CA THR A 70 6.79 6.57 -12.91
C THR A 70 6.06 6.18 -11.64
N ARG A 71 5.03 5.33 -11.77
CA ARG A 71 4.23 4.89 -10.63
C ARG A 71 4.81 3.64 -9.99
N ILE A 72 5.23 3.72 -8.73
CA ILE A 72 5.74 2.60 -7.95
C ILE A 72 4.63 2.09 -7.02
N VAL A 73 4.15 2.96 -6.15
CA VAL A 73 3.14 2.60 -5.12
C VAL A 73 1.77 2.37 -5.76
N LEU A 74 1.36 3.22 -6.70
CA LEU A 74 0.07 3.15 -7.38
C LEU A 74 0.14 2.45 -8.76
N GLU A 75 1.17 1.63 -9.00
CA GLU A 75 1.36 1.01 -10.33
C GLU A 75 0.20 0.10 -10.76
N ASN A 76 -0.50 -0.51 -9.82
CA ASN A 76 -1.62 -1.41 -10.04
C ASN A 76 -2.99 -0.70 -10.08
N CYS A 77 -3.05 0.54 -9.58
CA CYS A 77 -4.30 1.31 -9.61
C CYS A 77 -4.76 1.59 -11.05
N GLY A 78 -5.99 1.20 -11.36
CA GLY A 78 -6.52 1.25 -12.71
C GLY A 78 -6.27 0.00 -13.55
N LYS A 79 -5.52 -0.99 -13.05
CA LYS A 79 -5.11 -2.19 -13.79
C LYS A 79 -5.67 -3.49 -13.22
N ILE A 80 -5.71 -3.61 -11.88
CA ILE A 80 -6.21 -4.80 -11.18
C ILE A 80 -7.49 -4.52 -10.41
N ASP A 81 -8.27 -5.56 -10.14
CA ASP A 81 -9.35 -5.50 -9.16
C ASP A 81 -8.75 -5.54 -7.75
N ALA A 82 -8.93 -4.44 -7.00
CA ALA A 82 -8.42 -4.28 -5.65
C ALA A 82 -9.04 -5.28 -4.63
N GLU A 83 -10.08 -6.02 -5.02
CA GLU A 83 -10.73 -7.04 -4.20
C GLU A 83 -10.29 -8.46 -4.58
N SER A 84 -9.37 -8.62 -5.55
CA SER A 84 -8.89 -9.91 -6.05
C SER A 84 -7.42 -10.12 -5.74
N ILE A 85 -7.13 -11.04 -4.81
CA ILE A 85 -5.75 -11.47 -4.52
C ILE A 85 -5.11 -12.16 -5.74
N ASP A 86 -5.92 -12.86 -6.55
CA ASP A 86 -5.43 -13.56 -7.74
C ASP A 86 -4.87 -12.59 -8.77
N GLU A 87 -5.53 -11.44 -8.97
CA GLU A 87 -5.03 -10.41 -9.87
C GLU A 87 -3.76 -9.72 -9.33
N TYR A 88 -3.67 -9.53 -8.01
CA TYR A 88 -2.44 -9.05 -7.39
C TYR A 88 -1.28 -10.03 -7.57
N ILE A 89 -1.51 -11.33 -7.35
CA ILE A 89 -0.51 -12.39 -7.58
C ILE A 89 -0.12 -12.44 -9.06
N ALA A 90 -1.09 -12.40 -9.97
CA ALA A 90 -0.83 -12.40 -11.41
C ALA A 90 -0.02 -11.19 -11.88
N SER A 91 -0.11 -10.06 -11.18
CA SER A 91 0.72 -8.87 -11.44
C SER A 91 2.12 -8.93 -10.81
N GLY A 92 2.50 -10.04 -10.19
CA GLY A 92 3.78 -10.24 -9.51
C GLY A 92 3.76 -9.95 -8.02
N GLY A 93 2.58 -9.81 -7.43
CA GLY A 93 2.43 -9.64 -5.99
C GLY A 93 2.88 -10.88 -5.21
N PHE A 94 3.32 -10.66 -3.98
CA PHE A 94 3.91 -11.64 -3.05
C PHE A 94 5.20 -12.32 -3.54
N LEU A 95 5.72 -11.98 -4.71
CA LEU A 95 7.04 -12.47 -5.14
C LEU A 95 8.17 -11.93 -4.27
N ALA A 96 8.05 -10.71 -3.77
CA ALA A 96 9.03 -10.14 -2.85
C ALA A 96 9.04 -10.88 -1.51
N LEU A 97 7.85 -11.25 -1.01
CA LEU A 97 7.72 -12.07 0.18
C LEU A 97 8.34 -13.46 -0.04
N ALA A 98 8.00 -14.13 -1.14
CA ALA A 98 8.55 -15.43 -1.48
C ALA A 98 10.08 -15.38 -1.52
N LYS A 99 10.65 -14.42 -2.25
CA LYS A 99 12.11 -14.19 -2.31
C LYS A 99 12.71 -13.97 -0.93
N ALA A 100 12.08 -13.13 -0.09
CA ALA A 100 12.61 -12.82 1.23
C ALA A 100 12.69 -14.06 2.13
N VAL A 101 11.64 -14.88 2.18
CA VAL A 101 11.59 -16.03 3.10
C VAL A 101 12.38 -17.25 2.59
N THR A 102 12.72 -17.31 1.29
CA THR A 102 13.46 -18.44 0.70
C THR A 102 14.91 -18.14 0.43
N GLU A 103 15.27 -16.89 0.14
CA GLU A 103 16.60 -16.52 -0.37
C GLU A 103 17.35 -15.51 0.50
N MET A 104 16.66 -14.86 1.46
CA MET A 104 17.23 -13.75 2.23
C MET A 104 17.14 -14.03 3.73
N THR A 105 18.14 -13.56 4.47
CA THR A 105 18.02 -13.46 5.92
C THR A 105 17.25 -12.20 6.33
N PRO A 106 16.68 -12.13 7.55
CA PRO A 106 16.10 -10.91 8.08
C PRO A 106 17.01 -9.69 7.98
N GLN A 107 18.33 -9.87 8.18
CA GLN A 107 19.31 -8.79 8.09
C GLN A 107 19.49 -8.33 6.63
N ASP A 108 19.46 -9.24 5.65
CA ASP A 108 19.57 -8.87 4.23
C ASP A 108 18.40 -7.97 3.81
N VAL A 109 17.18 -8.26 4.29
CA VAL A 109 16.02 -7.41 4.03
C VAL A 109 16.22 -6.00 4.62
N ILE A 110 16.71 -5.91 5.86
CA ILE A 110 17.05 -4.61 6.49
C ILE A 110 18.11 -3.87 5.67
N ASP A 111 19.12 -4.58 5.21
CA ASP A 111 20.25 -3.99 4.46
C ASP A 111 19.80 -3.46 3.10
N VAL A 112 18.96 -4.20 2.38
CA VAL A 112 18.39 -3.76 1.09
C VAL A 112 17.54 -2.50 1.28
N VAL A 113 16.66 -2.49 2.28
CA VAL A 113 15.82 -1.31 2.59
C VAL A 113 16.69 -0.13 3.05
N THR A 114 17.77 -0.39 3.80
CA THR A 114 18.69 0.68 4.23
C THR A 114 19.47 1.26 3.05
N LYS A 115 20.02 0.40 2.19
CA LYS A 115 20.79 0.81 1.01
C LYS A 115 19.91 1.54 -0.03
N SER A 116 18.62 1.19 -0.12
CA SER A 116 17.70 1.89 -1.02
C SER A 116 17.51 3.37 -0.70
N GLY A 117 17.82 3.76 0.54
CA GLY A 117 17.59 5.13 1.00
C GLY A 117 16.11 5.46 1.25
N LEU A 118 15.22 4.45 1.29
CA LEU A 118 13.78 4.68 1.55
C LEU A 118 13.59 5.47 2.84
N ARG A 119 12.93 6.62 2.72
CA ARG A 119 12.54 7.48 3.83
C ARG A 119 11.05 7.34 4.11
N GLY A 120 10.65 7.52 5.36
CA GLY A 120 9.24 7.53 5.75
C GLY A 120 8.42 8.55 4.95
N ARG A 121 7.25 8.14 4.49
CA ARG A 121 6.33 8.94 3.67
C ARG A 121 5.21 9.62 4.48
N GLY A 122 5.22 9.46 5.79
CA GLY A 122 4.29 10.13 6.70
C GLY A 122 4.72 11.54 7.14
N GLY A 123 5.56 12.23 6.35
CA GLY A 123 5.97 13.63 6.57
C GLY A 123 7.34 13.81 7.23
N ALA A 124 7.71 12.98 8.20
CA ALA A 124 8.99 13.16 8.95
C ALA A 124 10.25 12.71 8.18
N GLY A 125 10.12 11.91 7.13
CA GLY A 125 11.23 11.48 6.28
C GLY A 125 12.33 10.68 6.98
N PHE A 126 12.06 10.04 8.12
CA PHE A 126 13.05 9.24 8.82
C PHE A 126 13.43 7.99 8.01
N PRO A 127 14.73 7.60 7.89
CA PRO A 127 15.14 6.44 7.12
C PRO A 127 14.50 5.13 7.62
N ALA A 128 13.75 4.44 6.73
CA ALA A 128 12.97 3.25 7.09
C ALA A 128 13.88 2.10 7.56
N GLY A 129 14.93 1.78 6.81
CA GLY A 129 15.86 0.71 7.17
C GLY A 129 16.57 0.95 8.51
N LYS A 130 16.91 2.22 8.82
CA LYS A 130 17.48 2.57 10.14
C LYS A 130 16.49 2.29 11.28
N LYS A 131 15.21 2.59 11.07
CA LYS A 131 14.14 2.29 12.03
C LYS A 131 14.02 0.79 12.28
N TRP A 132 14.01 -0.02 11.21
CA TRP A 132 13.93 -1.47 11.30
C TRP A 132 15.14 -2.06 12.02
N SER A 133 16.35 -1.60 11.66
CA SER A 133 17.59 -2.00 12.34
C SER A 133 17.58 -1.68 13.85
N GLN A 134 17.00 -0.54 14.24
CA GLN A 134 16.88 -0.17 15.66
C GLN A 134 15.94 -1.11 16.42
N VAL A 135 14.82 -1.54 15.82
CA VAL A 135 13.90 -2.51 16.44
C VAL A 135 14.53 -3.90 16.48
N ALA A 136 15.16 -4.36 15.38
CA ALA A 136 15.80 -5.67 15.30
C ALA A 136 16.90 -5.87 16.35
N ARG A 137 17.60 -4.80 16.73
CA ARG A 137 18.68 -4.83 17.74
C ARG A 137 18.23 -4.81 19.19
N GLN A 138 16.92 -4.59 19.45
CA GLN A 138 16.42 -4.62 20.83
C GLN A 138 16.52 -6.04 21.40
N ALA A 139 16.90 -6.15 22.68
CA ALA A 139 17.00 -7.44 23.38
C ALA A 139 15.63 -8.11 23.58
N GLU A 140 14.57 -7.32 23.63
CA GLU A 140 13.18 -7.78 23.74
C GLU A 140 12.79 -8.59 22.51
N LYS A 141 12.21 -9.78 22.72
CA LYS A 141 11.80 -10.68 21.63
C LYS A 141 10.41 -10.33 21.08
N THR A 142 9.50 -9.90 21.95
CA THR A 142 8.17 -9.46 21.51
C THR A 142 8.27 -8.11 20.83
N ARG A 143 7.92 -8.05 19.57
CA ARG A 143 8.02 -6.84 18.73
C ARG A 143 6.75 -6.69 17.92
N TYR A 144 6.44 -5.46 17.53
CA TYR A 144 5.25 -5.15 16.75
C TYR A 144 5.58 -4.39 15.48
N VAL A 145 4.73 -4.59 14.46
CA VAL A 145 4.72 -3.81 13.22
C VAL A 145 3.41 -3.02 13.16
N VAL A 146 3.50 -1.72 13.01
CA VAL A 146 2.32 -0.85 12.95
C VAL A 146 2.33 -0.06 11.65
N CYS A 147 1.21 -0.10 10.94
CA CYS A 147 0.95 0.72 9.78
C CYS A 147 0.09 1.92 10.19
N ASN A 148 0.65 3.11 9.97
CA ASN A 148 -0.05 4.36 10.21
C ASN A 148 -0.80 4.77 8.93
N GLY A 149 -2.11 4.56 8.93
CA GLY A 149 -3.07 5.00 7.93
C GLY A 149 -4.00 6.11 8.47
N ASP A 150 -3.57 6.84 9.50
CA ASP A 150 -4.29 8.02 10.01
C ASP A 150 -3.97 9.25 9.15
N GLU A 151 -4.47 9.26 7.93
CA GLU A 151 -4.30 10.34 6.95
C GLU A 151 -5.31 11.45 7.23
N GLY A 152 -4.96 12.33 8.17
CA GLY A 152 -5.87 13.34 8.73
C GLY A 152 -5.89 14.68 8.00
N ASP A 153 -4.96 14.95 7.10
CA ASP A 153 -4.93 16.16 6.30
C ASP A 153 -6.02 16.13 5.22
N PRO A 154 -6.91 17.14 5.14
CA PRO A 154 -8.04 17.14 4.20
C PRO A 154 -7.65 17.02 2.70
N GLY A 155 -6.46 17.48 2.34
CA GLY A 155 -5.94 17.39 0.96
C GLY A 155 -5.14 16.12 0.68
N ALA A 156 -4.84 15.31 1.68
CA ALA A 156 -4.07 14.08 1.54
C ALA A 156 -4.98 12.88 1.29
N PHE A 157 -4.66 12.08 0.27
CA PHE A 157 -5.41 10.88 -0.10
C PHE A 157 -4.52 9.76 -0.67
N MET A 158 -3.21 9.85 -0.50
CA MET A 158 -2.27 8.84 -0.96
C MET A 158 -2.45 7.52 -0.22
N ASP A 159 -2.51 7.56 1.11
CA ASP A 159 -2.68 6.38 1.94
C ASP A 159 -4.04 5.71 1.69
N GLY A 160 -5.10 6.51 1.61
CA GLY A 160 -6.43 6.06 1.21
C GLY A 160 -6.42 5.38 -0.16
N SER A 161 -5.76 5.99 -1.15
CA SER A 161 -5.65 5.43 -2.50
C SER A 161 -4.93 4.07 -2.53
N VAL A 162 -3.91 3.87 -1.69
CA VAL A 162 -3.22 2.58 -1.57
C VAL A 162 -4.10 1.54 -0.89
N MET A 163 -4.69 1.88 0.27
CA MET A 163 -5.55 0.96 1.02
C MET A 163 -6.80 0.56 0.23
N GLU A 164 -7.26 1.41 -0.67
CA GLU A 164 -8.43 1.16 -1.53
C GLU A 164 -8.07 0.56 -2.89
N GLY A 165 -6.90 0.88 -3.43
CA GLY A 165 -6.51 0.49 -4.79
C GLY A 165 -5.62 -0.73 -4.89
N ASP A 166 -4.76 -0.95 -3.88
CA ASP A 166 -3.83 -2.09 -3.82
C ASP A 166 -3.46 -2.41 -2.35
N PRO A 167 -4.43 -2.88 -1.54
CA PRO A 167 -4.19 -3.17 -0.14
C PRO A 167 -3.16 -4.28 0.06
N TYR A 168 -3.04 -5.21 -0.90
CA TYR A 168 -2.12 -6.35 -0.80
C TYR A 168 -0.66 -5.90 -0.82
N LYS A 169 -0.31 -4.89 -1.62
CA LYS A 169 1.05 -4.36 -1.70
C LYS A 169 1.54 -3.79 -0.37
N MET A 170 0.67 -3.07 0.34
CA MET A 170 0.97 -2.59 1.69
C MET A 170 1.10 -3.75 2.69
N ILE A 171 0.19 -4.73 2.63
CA ILE A 171 0.21 -5.92 3.50
C ILE A 171 1.50 -6.71 3.26
N GLU A 172 1.90 -6.97 2.01
CA GLU A 172 3.18 -7.60 1.68
C GLU A 172 4.36 -6.84 2.29
N GLY A 173 4.36 -5.52 2.18
CA GLY A 173 5.39 -4.67 2.81
C GLY A 173 5.42 -4.77 4.33
N MET A 174 4.27 -4.93 4.98
CA MET A 174 4.21 -5.17 6.43
C MET A 174 4.74 -6.54 6.82
N ILE A 175 4.44 -7.59 6.04
CA ILE A 175 4.97 -8.95 6.27
C ILE A 175 6.49 -8.96 6.14
N LEU A 176 7.03 -8.28 5.11
CA LEU A 176 8.47 -8.12 4.92
C LEU A 176 9.15 -7.41 6.09
N ALA A 177 8.50 -6.37 6.63
CA ALA A 177 8.99 -5.69 7.85
C ALA A 177 8.93 -6.60 9.08
N ALA A 178 7.86 -7.37 9.23
CA ALA A 178 7.70 -8.32 10.33
C ALA A 178 8.77 -9.41 10.27
N TYR A 179 9.00 -9.99 9.10
CA TYR A 179 10.11 -10.94 8.88
C TYR A 179 11.45 -10.34 9.27
N ALA A 180 11.74 -9.13 8.78
CA ALA A 180 13.01 -8.44 9.00
C ALA A 180 13.29 -8.15 10.47
N VAL A 181 12.28 -7.87 11.28
CA VAL A 181 12.47 -7.53 12.69
C VAL A 181 12.05 -8.63 13.66
N GLY A 182 11.52 -9.76 13.18
CA GLY A 182 11.04 -10.87 14.00
C GLY A 182 9.79 -10.51 14.81
N ALA A 183 8.84 -9.83 14.19
CA ALA A 183 7.53 -9.52 14.79
C ALA A 183 6.48 -10.53 14.35
N GLU A 184 5.64 -10.99 15.27
CA GLU A 184 4.55 -11.94 15.00
C GLU A 184 3.18 -11.25 14.90
N ASN A 185 3.06 -9.99 15.33
CA ASN A 185 1.80 -9.26 15.30
C ASN A 185 1.98 -7.87 14.73
N GLY A 186 0.98 -7.46 13.94
CA GLY A 186 0.91 -6.14 13.35
C GLY A 186 -0.46 -5.50 13.44
N TYR A 187 -0.49 -4.18 13.39
CA TYR A 187 -1.71 -3.38 13.47
C TYR A 187 -1.74 -2.36 12.35
N ILE A 188 -2.88 -2.31 11.65
CA ILE A 188 -3.18 -1.26 10.67
C ILE A 188 -4.12 -0.27 11.37
N TYR A 189 -3.64 0.94 11.63
CA TYR A 189 -4.46 2.01 12.16
C TYR A 189 -5.03 2.82 10.99
N VAL A 190 -6.34 2.79 10.84
CA VAL A 190 -7.06 3.44 9.75
C VAL A 190 -8.20 4.29 10.30
N ARG A 191 -8.48 5.43 9.68
CA ARG A 191 -9.56 6.33 10.08
C ARG A 191 -10.93 5.68 9.92
N ALA A 192 -11.85 5.94 10.87
CA ALA A 192 -13.24 5.51 10.76
C ALA A 192 -13.95 6.12 9.52
N GLU A 193 -13.48 7.28 9.07
CA GLU A 193 -13.96 8.01 7.89
C GLU A 193 -13.57 7.36 6.55
N TYR A 194 -12.75 6.29 6.58
CA TYR A 194 -12.35 5.52 5.41
C TYR A 194 -13.02 4.14 5.37
N PRO A 195 -14.36 4.06 5.26
CA PRO A 195 -15.08 2.79 5.34
C PRO A 195 -14.72 1.82 4.22
N LEU A 196 -14.42 2.32 3.00
CA LEU A 196 -14.01 1.50 1.88
C LEU A 196 -12.63 0.89 2.11
N SER A 197 -11.67 1.67 2.61
CA SER A 197 -10.34 1.17 2.99
C SER A 197 -10.45 0.06 4.04
N VAL A 198 -11.27 0.23 5.07
CA VAL A 198 -11.52 -0.80 6.09
C VAL A 198 -12.10 -2.07 5.50
N ALA A 199 -13.08 -1.95 4.60
CA ALA A 199 -13.71 -3.10 3.95
C ALA A 199 -12.69 -3.88 3.09
N ARG A 200 -11.91 -3.19 2.27
CA ARG A 200 -10.89 -3.79 1.39
C ARG A 200 -9.73 -4.40 2.19
N LEU A 201 -9.26 -3.75 3.23
CA LEU A 201 -8.23 -4.30 4.12
C LEU A 201 -8.69 -5.59 4.80
N ARG A 202 -9.94 -5.65 5.30
CA ARG A 202 -10.49 -6.89 5.88
C ARG A 202 -10.55 -8.02 4.88
N LEU A 203 -11.01 -7.72 3.66
CA LEU A 203 -11.04 -8.70 2.58
C LEU A 203 -9.64 -9.17 2.22
N ALA A 204 -8.69 -8.27 2.04
CA ALA A 204 -7.32 -8.58 1.68
C ALA A 204 -6.60 -9.42 2.75
N ILE A 205 -6.78 -9.11 4.04
CA ILE A 205 -6.24 -9.92 5.14
C ILE A 205 -6.83 -11.33 5.08
N SER A 206 -8.16 -11.46 5.01
CA SER A 206 -8.82 -12.76 4.96
C SER A 206 -8.39 -13.62 3.76
N GLN A 207 -8.22 -12.99 2.59
CA GLN A 207 -7.72 -13.69 1.41
C GLN A 207 -6.25 -14.11 1.57
N ALA A 208 -5.39 -13.22 2.08
CA ALA A 208 -3.98 -13.53 2.31
C ALA A 208 -3.80 -14.69 3.32
N GLU A 209 -4.59 -14.71 4.39
CA GLU A 209 -4.62 -15.84 5.36
C GLU A 209 -5.05 -17.14 4.69
N LYS A 210 -6.11 -17.11 3.90
CA LYS A 210 -6.61 -18.30 3.17
C LYS A 210 -5.58 -18.87 2.19
N TYR A 211 -4.74 -18.02 1.60
CA TYR A 211 -3.68 -18.43 0.67
C TYR A 211 -2.38 -18.81 1.38
N GLY A 212 -2.31 -18.75 2.71
CA GLY A 212 -1.09 -19.04 3.47
C GLY A 212 0.01 -17.99 3.28
N LEU A 213 -0.38 -16.77 2.90
CA LEU A 213 0.51 -15.63 2.71
C LEU A 213 0.55 -14.70 3.94
N LEU A 214 -0.33 -14.96 4.90
CA LEU A 214 -0.44 -14.28 6.18
C LEU A 214 -0.91 -15.29 7.24
N GLY A 215 -0.67 -15.04 8.53
CA GLY A 215 -1.02 -15.91 9.64
C GLY A 215 0.13 -16.83 10.05
N ASP A 216 -0.14 -18.10 10.27
CA ASP A 216 0.85 -19.09 10.70
C ASP A 216 1.61 -19.70 9.53
N ASN A 217 2.90 -19.96 9.72
CA ASN A 217 3.76 -20.71 8.80
C ASN A 217 3.67 -20.21 7.34
N ILE A 218 3.82 -18.92 7.16
CA ILE A 218 3.72 -18.22 5.86
C ILE A 218 4.59 -18.93 4.81
N LEU A 219 3.99 -19.34 3.69
CA LEU A 219 4.67 -20.06 2.60
C LEU A 219 5.47 -21.30 3.05
N GLY A 220 5.14 -21.90 4.20
CA GLY A 220 5.88 -23.02 4.76
C GLY A 220 7.25 -22.68 5.35
N SER A 221 7.55 -21.41 5.55
CA SER A 221 8.85 -20.91 6.00
C SER A 221 9.08 -20.94 7.51
N GLY A 222 8.03 -21.25 8.30
CA GLY A 222 8.05 -21.10 9.76
C GLY A 222 7.83 -19.66 10.27
N VAL A 223 7.65 -18.70 9.39
CA VAL A 223 7.34 -17.31 9.76
C VAL A 223 5.87 -17.20 10.09
N ASN A 224 5.57 -16.55 11.22
CA ASN A 224 4.20 -16.24 11.65
C ASN A 224 4.01 -14.73 11.69
N PHE A 225 2.91 -14.25 11.14
CA PHE A 225 2.54 -12.84 11.25
C PHE A 225 1.03 -12.65 11.13
N HIS A 226 0.43 -12.07 12.16
CA HIS A 226 -1.01 -11.80 12.25
C HIS A 226 -1.27 -10.31 12.16
N LEU A 227 -2.25 -9.91 11.33
CA LEU A 227 -2.63 -8.51 11.14
C LEU A 227 -3.99 -8.19 11.73
N HIS A 228 -4.06 -7.09 12.45
CA HIS A 228 -5.26 -6.56 13.06
C HIS A 228 -5.56 -5.16 12.54
N ILE A 229 -6.86 -4.85 12.35
CA ILE A 229 -7.31 -3.50 11.97
C ILE A 229 -7.81 -2.78 13.21
N ASN A 230 -7.25 -1.62 13.49
CA ASN A 230 -7.72 -0.69 14.51
C ASN A 230 -8.29 0.56 13.84
N ARG A 231 -9.54 0.93 14.15
CA ARG A 231 -10.20 2.10 13.60
C ARG A 231 -10.06 3.28 14.53
N GLY A 232 -9.40 4.32 14.05
CA GLY A 232 -9.30 5.60 14.75
C GLY A 232 -10.61 6.40 14.69
N ALA A 233 -10.88 7.20 15.70
CA ALA A 233 -12.07 8.06 15.79
C ALA A 233 -11.90 9.44 15.13
N GLY A 234 -10.95 9.60 14.21
CA GLY A 234 -10.76 10.82 13.41
C GLY A 234 -9.93 11.92 14.06
N ALA A 235 -9.31 11.68 15.20
CA ALA A 235 -8.46 12.68 15.85
C ALA A 235 -7.12 12.82 15.12
N PHE A 236 -6.84 13.99 14.53
CA PHE A 236 -5.59 14.28 13.81
C PHE A 236 -4.33 13.96 14.62
N VAL A 237 -4.35 14.19 15.93
CA VAL A 237 -3.22 13.88 16.82
C VAL A 237 -2.83 12.40 16.81
N CYS A 238 -3.74 11.49 16.47
CA CYS A 238 -3.45 10.06 16.36
C CYS A 238 -2.54 9.71 15.19
N GLY A 239 -2.29 10.62 14.25
CA GLY A 239 -1.23 10.50 13.24
C GLY A 239 0.18 10.57 13.83
N GLU A 240 0.37 11.13 15.03
CA GLU A 240 1.63 11.06 15.76
C GLU A 240 1.82 9.65 16.36
N GLY A 241 3.00 9.06 16.15
CA GLY A 241 3.23 7.64 16.42
C GLY A 241 2.97 7.19 17.86
N SER A 242 3.28 8.01 18.87
CA SER A 242 3.04 7.64 20.27
C SER A 242 1.57 7.82 20.67
N ALA A 243 0.87 8.80 20.11
CA ALA A 243 -0.56 8.96 20.26
C ALA A 243 -1.31 7.81 19.59
N LEU A 244 -0.88 7.39 18.40
CA LEU A 244 -1.43 6.25 17.68
C LEU A 244 -1.30 4.96 18.49
N THR A 245 -0.10 4.66 19.04
CA THR A 245 0.09 3.46 19.88
C THR A 245 -0.78 3.51 21.14
N SER A 246 -0.92 4.68 21.78
CA SER A 246 -1.83 4.85 22.92
C SER A 246 -3.29 4.56 22.54
N SER A 247 -3.72 5.00 21.34
CA SER A 247 -5.06 4.73 20.83
C SER A 247 -5.30 3.24 20.56
N ILE A 248 -4.33 2.53 19.98
CA ILE A 248 -4.42 1.07 19.78
C ILE A 248 -4.53 0.34 21.14
N GLU A 249 -3.83 0.82 22.16
CA GLU A 249 -3.87 0.28 23.52
C GLU A 249 -5.21 0.53 24.25
N GLY A 250 -6.15 1.26 23.63
CA GLY A 250 -7.45 1.61 24.21
C GLY A 250 -7.40 2.85 25.11
N ASN A 251 -6.30 3.58 25.12
CA ASN A 251 -6.13 4.80 25.87
C ASN A 251 -6.46 6.03 25.01
N ARG A 252 -6.57 7.19 25.66
CA ARG A 252 -6.68 8.46 24.95
C ARG A 252 -5.43 8.67 24.08
N GLY A 253 -5.64 9.02 22.81
CA GLY A 253 -4.56 9.29 21.84
C GLY A 253 -3.80 10.56 22.18
N MET A 254 -2.88 10.47 23.13
CA MET A 254 -2.02 11.57 23.55
C MET A 254 -0.56 11.23 23.26
N PRO A 255 0.24 12.19 22.74
CA PRO A 255 1.67 12.00 22.54
C PRO A 255 2.39 11.72 23.86
N ARG A 256 3.38 10.84 23.79
CA ARG A 256 4.27 10.52 24.92
C ARG A 256 5.58 11.29 24.82
N VAL A 257 6.15 11.65 25.95
CA VAL A 257 7.49 12.27 26.03
C VAL A 257 8.54 11.27 25.52
N LYS A 258 9.48 11.75 24.72
CA LYS A 258 10.61 10.97 24.19
C LYS A 258 11.92 11.48 24.79
N PRO A 259 12.90 10.62 25.16
CA PRO A 259 12.88 9.16 25.13
C PRO A 259 11.95 8.55 26.20
N PRO A 260 11.53 7.23 26.09
CA PRO A 260 11.90 6.28 25.05
C PRO A 260 11.20 6.53 23.71
N ARG A 261 11.85 6.11 22.62
CA ARG A 261 11.25 6.18 21.27
C ARG A 261 10.39 4.94 21.00
N THR A 262 9.50 4.99 20.03
CA THR A 262 8.65 3.88 19.63
C THR A 262 9.44 2.61 19.26
N VAL A 263 10.64 2.77 18.69
CA VAL A 263 11.53 1.65 18.36
C VAL A 263 12.10 0.94 19.60
N GLU A 264 12.04 1.58 20.77
CA GLU A 264 12.50 1.05 22.05
C GLU A 264 11.31 0.57 22.89
N LYS A 265 10.29 1.44 23.05
CA LYS A 265 9.07 1.20 23.83
C LYS A 265 7.87 1.83 23.11
N GLY A 266 7.33 1.11 22.14
CA GLY A 266 6.14 1.47 21.39
C GLY A 266 4.88 0.82 21.96
N LEU A 267 4.19 0.04 21.14
CA LEU A 267 2.94 -0.62 21.47
C LEU A 267 3.12 -1.57 22.65
N TRP A 268 2.30 -1.39 23.70
CA TRP A 268 2.39 -2.10 24.98
C TRP A 268 3.80 -2.11 25.59
N GLY A 269 4.53 -1.02 25.40
CA GLY A 269 5.88 -0.87 25.91
C GLY A 269 6.93 -1.74 25.23
N LYS A 270 6.63 -2.36 24.07
CA LYS A 270 7.52 -3.23 23.31
C LYS A 270 8.11 -2.51 22.09
N PRO A 271 9.29 -2.94 21.60
CA PRO A 271 9.88 -2.39 20.39
C PRO A 271 8.91 -2.48 19.22
N THR A 272 8.70 -1.36 18.52
CA THR A 272 7.69 -1.27 17.48
C THR A 272 8.23 -0.57 16.24
N VAL A 273 8.11 -1.23 15.07
CA VAL A 273 8.26 -0.58 13.77
C VAL A 273 6.95 0.11 13.44
N LEU A 274 6.94 1.43 13.38
CA LEU A 274 5.79 2.20 12.94
C LEU A 274 6.16 2.96 11.67
N ASN A 275 5.54 2.61 10.57
CA ASN A 275 5.69 3.29 9.28
C ASN A 275 4.33 3.67 8.71
N ASN A 276 4.32 4.65 7.82
CA ASN A 276 3.16 5.07 7.05
C ASN A 276 2.83 4.02 5.95
N VAL A 277 1.60 4.02 5.46
CA VAL A 277 1.07 3.14 4.41
C VAL A 277 1.95 3.12 3.16
N GLU A 278 2.23 4.30 2.59
CA GLU A 278 3.04 4.43 1.37
C GLU A 278 4.47 3.90 1.58
N THR A 279 5.01 4.06 2.79
CA THR A 279 6.34 3.53 3.12
C THR A 279 6.38 2.01 2.97
N TYR A 280 5.38 1.29 3.50
CA TYR A 280 5.30 -0.17 3.34
C TYR A 280 5.06 -0.57 1.88
N ALA A 281 4.21 0.14 1.15
CA ALA A 281 3.90 -0.17 -0.24
C ALA A 281 5.09 -0.03 -1.21
N ASN A 282 6.15 0.68 -0.83
CA ASN A 282 7.40 0.75 -1.60
C ASN A 282 8.29 -0.49 -1.42
N VAL A 283 8.18 -1.19 -0.28
CA VAL A 283 9.12 -2.25 0.11
C VAL A 283 9.13 -3.43 -0.85
N PRO A 284 7.99 -3.99 -1.30
CA PRO A 284 8.00 -5.14 -2.20
C PRO A 284 8.81 -4.88 -3.47
N LYS A 285 8.64 -3.71 -4.07
CA LYS A 285 9.35 -3.34 -5.29
C LYS A 285 10.86 -3.19 -5.05
N ILE A 286 11.25 -2.65 -3.90
CA ILE A 286 12.66 -2.51 -3.50
C ILE A 286 13.31 -3.89 -3.33
N ILE A 287 12.63 -4.86 -2.73
CA ILE A 287 13.14 -6.23 -2.55
C ILE A 287 13.30 -6.94 -3.89
N LEU A 288 12.36 -6.72 -4.84
CA LEU A 288 12.42 -7.37 -6.16
C LEU A 288 13.47 -6.73 -7.07
N GLN A 289 13.49 -5.42 -7.19
CA GLN A 289 14.32 -4.69 -8.14
C GLN A 289 15.69 -4.30 -7.57
N GLY A 290 15.84 -4.32 -6.26
CA GLY A 290 17.07 -3.96 -5.56
C GLY A 290 17.17 -2.49 -5.16
N SER A 291 18.10 -2.23 -4.25
CA SER A 291 18.36 -0.90 -3.69
C SER A 291 18.83 0.11 -4.73
N ASP A 292 19.69 -0.31 -5.64
CA ASP A 292 20.28 0.59 -6.63
C ASP A 292 19.25 1.08 -7.64
N TRP A 293 18.34 0.18 -8.08
CA TRP A 293 17.20 0.58 -8.91
C TRP A 293 16.37 1.67 -8.24
N PHE A 294 16.01 1.50 -6.96
CA PHE A 294 15.18 2.49 -6.26
C PHE A 294 15.86 3.86 -6.15
N ARG A 295 17.19 3.87 -6.01
CA ARG A 295 17.98 5.11 -5.94
C ARG A 295 18.10 5.85 -7.27
N THR A 296 17.81 5.22 -8.39
CA THR A 296 17.78 5.89 -9.71
C THR A 296 16.48 6.67 -9.95
N ILE A 297 15.48 6.52 -9.07
CA ILE A 297 14.16 7.12 -9.22
C ILE A 297 13.99 8.24 -8.18
N GLY A 298 13.58 9.39 -8.66
CA GLY A 298 13.42 10.59 -7.84
C GLY A 298 14.60 11.55 -7.91
N THR A 299 14.61 12.53 -7.02
CA THR A 299 15.63 13.58 -6.92
C THR A 299 16.57 13.35 -5.77
#